data_4fa708f0c19f4498cd1fb3851fe86b68
#
_entry.id   4fa708f0c19f4498cd1fb3851fe86b68
#
_cell.length_a   1.000
_cell.length_b   1.000
_cell.length_c   1.000
_cell.angle_alpha   90.00
_cell.angle_beta   90.00
_cell.angle_gamma   90.00
#
_symmetry.space_group_name_H-M   'P 1'
#
loop_
_entity.id
_entity.type
_entity.pdbx_description
1 polymer ?
#
loop_
_entity_poly.entity_id
_entity_poly.type
_entity_poly.pdbx_seq_one_letter_code
_entity_poly.pdbx_strand_id
1 'polypeptide(L)'
;MDYPVLMRAVRAVDPEAVPRLDDMVRRARTLGAVFVARAYGAWYDVEEATTAFNDGLDPVFVPPAGPGNVPSTSALIADGFSLLNSGQIEALALSGDDRLLPLVAAAHAQGIPIALIAHSCQPDGPCLKLVSNAEPAAAFARAMKRSERYRRPTSAA
;
A
#
# COMPACT_ATOMS: atom_id res chain seq x y z
N MET A 1 2.95 1.32 2.32
CA MET A 1 1.82 0.64 1.66
C MET A 1 0.95 -0.04 2.70
N ASP A 2 -0.35 0.14 2.65
CA ASP A 2 -1.33 -0.59 3.47
C ASP A 2 -1.75 -1.87 2.73
N TYR A 3 -1.11 -3.00 3.06
CA TYR A 3 -1.29 -4.24 2.31
C TYR A 3 -2.72 -4.82 2.40
N PRO A 4 -3.37 -4.86 3.58
CA PRO A 4 -4.76 -5.31 3.68
C PRO A 4 -5.76 -4.47 2.88
N VAL A 5 -5.56 -3.15 2.82
CA VAL A 5 -6.39 -2.23 2.03
C VAL A 5 -6.18 -2.50 0.54
N LEU A 6 -4.93 -2.61 0.10
CA LEU A 6 -4.58 -2.94 -1.27
C LEU A 6 -5.19 -4.27 -1.72
N MET A 7 -5.04 -5.34 -0.92
CA MET A 7 -5.60 -6.66 -1.24
C MET A 7 -7.12 -6.61 -1.41
N ARG A 8 -7.81 -5.88 -0.53
CA ARG A 8 -9.26 -5.70 -0.61
C ARG A 8 -9.66 -4.93 -1.87
N ALA A 9 -8.94 -3.87 -2.20
CA ALA A 9 -9.21 -3.07 -3.38
C ALA A 9 -8.99 -3.85 -4.69
N VAL A 10 -7.91 -4.62 -4.78
CA VAL A 10 -7.62 -5.48 -5.94
C VAL A 10 -8.67 -6.59 -6.09
N ARG A 11 -9.07 -7.22 -4.99
CA ARG A 11 -10.10 -8.28 -4.99
C ARG A 11 -11.52 -7.77 -5.23
N ALA A 12 -11.77 -6.49 -5.05
CA ALA A 12 -13.04 -5.87 -5.44
C ALA A 12 -13.19 -5.80 -6.97
N VAL A 13 -12.07 -5.76 -7.70
CA VAL A 13 -12.08 -5.80 -9.19
C VAL A 13 -12.24 -7.23 -9.69
N ASP A 14 -11.46 -8.16 -9.13
CA ASP A 14 -11.52 -9.60 -9.40
C ASP A 14 -11.17 -10.35 -8.10
N PRO A 15 -12.08 -11.18 -7.55
CA PRO A 15 -11.86 -11.89 -6.29
C PRO A 15 -10.59 -12.73 -6.23
N GLU A 16 -10.09 -13.16 -7.39
CA GLU A 16 -8.87 -13.95 -7.50
C GLU A 16 -7.63 -13.14 -7.91
N ALA A 17 -7.78 -11.83 -8.11
CA ALA A 17 -6.65 -11.00 -8.45
C ALA A 17 -5.69 -10.82 -7.26
N VAL A 18 -4.42 -10.66 -7.61
CA VAL A 18 -3.34 -10.30 -6.69
C VAL A 18 -2.68 -9.01 -7.15
N PRO A 19 -2.13 -8.19 -6.23
CA PRO A 19 -1.45 -6.96 -6.61
C PRO A 19 -0.10 -7.26 -7.28
N ARG A 20 0.29 -6.42 -8.23
CA ARG A 20 1.63 -6.42 -8.84
C ARG A 20 2.54 -5.52 -8.02
N LEU A 21 3.12 -6.06 -6.96
CA LEU A 21 3.95 -5.28 -6.02
C LEU A 21 5.22 -4.74 -6.68
N ASP A 22 5.86 -5.55 -7.53
CA ASP A 22 7.03 -5.17 -8.32
C ASP A 22 6.75 -3.96 -9.25
N ASP A 23 5.58 -3.92 -9.88
CA ASP A 23 5.15 -2.78 -10.72
C ASP A 23 4.94 -1.53 -9.87
N MET A 24 4.38 -1.66 -8.67
CA MET A 24 4.18 -0.54 -7.75
C MET A 24 5.53 0.05 -7.29
N VAL A 25 6.48 -0.80 -6.92
CA VAL A 25 7.84 -0.37 -6.55
C VAL A 25 8.54 0.27 -7.75
N ARG A 26 8.42 -0.32 -8.95
CA ARG A 26 8.96 0.26 -10.19
C ARG A 26 8.35 1.63 -10.48
N ARG A 27 7.05 1.77 -10.26
CA ARG A 27 6.36 3.05 -10.42
C ARG A 27 6.84 4.09 -9.42
N ALA A 28 7.01 3.73 -8.16
CA ALA A 28 7.58 4.63 -7.15
C ALA A 28 8.99 5.11 -7.54
N ARG A 29 9.83 4.23 -8.09
CA ARG A 29 11.17 4.58 -8.58
C ARG A 29 11.19 5.60 -9.73
N THR A 30 10.09 5.73 -10.49
CA THR A 30 10.01 6.78 -11.52
C THR A 30 9.82 8.18 -10.94
N LEU A 31 9.47 8.28 -9.66
CA LEU A 31 9.29 9.54 -8.94
C LEU A 31 10.59 10.01 -8.26
N GLY A 32 11.56 9.12 -8.09
CA GLY A 32 12.83 9.40 -7.45
C GLY A 32 13.50 8.15 -6.87
N ALA A 33 14.62 8.34 -6.18
CA ALA A 33 15.28 7.26 -5.46
C ALA A 33 14.41 6.78 -4.28
N VAL A 34 14.19 5.46 -4.19
CA VAL A 34 13.43 4.86 -3.10
C VAL A 34 14.40 4.44 -2.00
N PHE A 35 14.39 5.13 -0.86
CA PHE A 35 15.22 4.83 0.30
C PHE A 35 14.49 3.95 1.33
N VAL A 36 13.18 4.08 1.43
CA VAL A 36 12.32 3.32 2.34
C VAL A 36 11.13 2.81 1.56
N ALA A 37 10.92 1.50 1.55
CA ALA A 37 9.76 0.86 0.93
C ALA A 37 9.19 -0.18 1.90
N ARG A 38 8.05 0.10 2.51
CA ARG A 38 7.42 -0.74 3.54
C ARG A 38 6.00 -1.15 3.18
N ALA A 39 5.66 -2.39 3.46
CA ALA A 39 4.30 -2.91 3.36
C ALA A 39 3.82 -3.39 4.74
N TYR A 40 2.76 -2.77 5.24
CA TYR A 40 2.21 -3.02 6.59
C TYR A 40 1.06 -4.02 6.50
N GLY A 41 1.15 -5.09 7.28
CA GLY A 41 0.13 -6.14 7.29
C GLY A 41 0.37 -7.18 8.38
N ALA A 42 -0.57 -8.11 8.53
CA ALA A 42 -0.45 -9.16 9.53
C ALA A 42 0.50 -10.30 9.10
N TRP A 43 0.76 -10.43 7.81
CA TRP A 43 1.72 -11.38 7.21
C TRP A 43 1.61 -12.81 7.76
N TYR A 44 0.39 -13.33 7.86
CA TYR A 44 0.15 -14.71 8.30
C TYR A 44 0.70 -15.74 7.33
N ASP A 45 0.75 -15.38 6.05
CA ASP A 45 1.31 -16.22 5.00
C ASP A 45 2.76 -15.79 4.75
N VAL A 46 3.69 -16.70 5.03
CA VAL A 46 5.12 -16.49 4.81
C VAL A 46 5.42 -16.29 3.32
N GLU A 47 4.67 -16.93 2.42
CA GLU A 47 4.85 -16.76 0.97
C GLU A 47 4.47 -15.34 0.53
N GLU A 48 3.40 -14.77 1.09
CA GLU A 48 3.02 -13.37 0.80
C GLU A 48 4.09 -12.37 1.30
N ALA A 49 4.61 -12.57 2.52
CA ALA A 49 5.69 -11.74 3.06
C ALA A 49 6.97 -11.87 2.23
N THR A 50 7.34 -13.10 1.84
CA THR A 50 8.51 -13.36 1.01
C THR A 50 8.36 -12.73 -0.37
N THR A 51 7.17 -12.80 -0.97
CA THR A 51 6.88 -12.14 -2.25
C THR A 51 7.06 -10.64 -2.13
N ALA A 52 6.49 -10.01 -1.10
CA ALA A 52 6.65 -8.58 -0.87
C ALA A 52 8.12 -8.18 -0.73
N PHE A 53 8.90 -8.96 0.03
CA PHE A 53 10.34 -8.73 0.19
C PHE A 53 11.11 -8.86 -1.13
N ASN A 54 10.86 -9.89 -1.92
CA ASN A 54 11.49 -10.10 -3.21
C ASN A 54 11.13 -9.01 -4.23
N ASP A 55 9.95 -8.43 -4.11
CA ASP A 55 9.48 -7.32 -4.94
C ASP A 55 10.03 -5.96 -4.48
N GLY A 56 10.83 -5.95 -3.41
CA GLY A 56 11.53 -4.77 -2.92
C GLY A 56 10.78 -3.96 -1.86
N LEU A 57 9.89 -4.60 -1.12
CA LEU A 57 9.16 -4.02 0.01
C LEU A 57 9.56 -4.71 1.32
N ASP A 58 9.88 -3.95 2.35
CA ASP A 58 10.06 -4.49 3.69
C ASP A 58 8.70 -4.84 4.31
N PRO A 59 8.39 -6.13 4.55
CA PRO A 59 7.13 -6.49 5.20
C PRO A 59 7.19 -6.14 6.69
N VAL A 60 6.36 -5.18 7.10
CA VAL A 60 6.22 -4.75 8.50
C VAL A 60 5.05 -5.50 9.12
N PHE A 61 5.32 -6.33 10.13
CA PHE A 61 4.28 -7.05 10.85
C PHE A 61 3.48 -6.09 11.75
N VAL A 62 2.17 -6.06 11.52
CA VAL A 62 1.24 -5.32 12.35
C VAL A 62 0.16 -6.29 12.83
N PRO A 63 0.05 -6.54 14.14
CA PRO A 63 -0.95 -7.46 14.68
C PRO A 63 -2.36 -7.04 14.25
N PRO A 64 -3.24 -7.99 13.94
CA PRO A 64 -4.63 -7.68 13.65
C PRO A 64 -5.30 -7.12 14.92
N ALA A 65 -6.20 -6.19 14.72
CA ALA A 65 -7.05 -5.70 15.81
C ALA A 65 -8.50 -6.14 15.56
N GLY A 66 -9.32 -5.96 16.59
CA GLY A 66 -10.74 -6.28 16.55
C GLY A 66 -11.51 -5.52 15.46
N PRO A 67 -12.80 -5.83 15.28
CA PRO A 67 -13.64 -5.26 14.23
C PRO A 67 -13.61 -3.72 14.20
N GLY A 68 -13.50 -3.16 13.02
CA GLY A 68 -13.49 -1.70 12.80
C GLY A 68 -12.13 -1.01 13.01
N ASN A 69 -11.13 -1.70 13.54
CA ASN A 69 -9.78 -1.16 13.66
C ASN A 69 -8.91 -1.55 12.46
N VAL A 70 -8.06 -0.65 12.00
CA VAL A 70 -7.14 -0.85 10.85
C VAL A 70 -5.72 -0.53 11.29
N PRO A 71 -5.11 -1.41 12.08
CA PRO A 71 -3.81 -1.14 12.69
C PRO A 71 -2.70 -0.93 11.64
N SER A 72 -2.80 -1.56 10.46
CA SER A 72 -1.86 -1.35 9.35
C SER A 72 -1.88 0.10 8.85
N THR A 73 -3.05 0.69 8.68
CA THR A 73 -3.19 2.10 8.30
C THR A 73 -2.58 3.01 9.38
N SER A 74 -2.87 2.74 10.65
CA SER A 74 -2.33 3.54 11.77
C SER A 74 -0.81 3.46 11.87
N ALA A 75 -0.23 2.27 11.69
CA ALA A 75 1.22 2.06 11.68
C ALA A 75 1.88 2.79 10.50
N LEU A 76 1.30 2.68 9.31
CA LEU A 76 1.76 3.40 8.12
C LEU A 76 1.75 4.92 8.35
N ILE A 77 0.68 5.46 8.91
CA ILE A 77 0.56 6.90 9.21
C ILE A 77 1.62 7.33 10.22
N ALA A 78 1.81 6.58 11.30
CA ALA A 78 2.81 6.89 12.33
C ALA A 78 4.24 6.93 11.76
N ASP A 79 4.61 5.90 10.98
CA ASP A 79 5.91 5.86 10.29
C ASP A 79 6.05 6.99 9.27
N GLY A 80 5.00 7.27 8.52
CA GLY A 80 4.96 8.37 7.56
C GLY A 80 5.22 9.72 8.22
N PHE A 81 4.59 10.00 9.35
CA PHE A 81 4.87 11.21 10.13
C PHE A 81 6.32 11.26 10.64
N SER A 82 6.86 10.13 11.08
CA SER A 82 8.27 10.07 11.50
C SER A 82 9.21 10.40 10.35
N LEU A 83 8.94 9.89 9.16
CA LEU A 83 9.72 10.19 7.95
C LEU A 83 9.58 11.68 7.54
N LEU A 84 8.36 12.24 7.55
CA LEU A 84 8.15 13.66 7.27
C LEU A 84 8.94 14.56 8.24
N ASN A 85 8.88 14.22 9.52
CA ASN A 85 9.55 15.00 10.57
C ASN A 85 11.09 14.86 10.53
N SER A 86 11.63 13.83 9.89
CA SER A 86 13.08 13.68 9.71
C SER A 86 13.69 14.72 8.78
N GLY A 87 12.87 15.32 7.91
CA GLY A 87 13.32 16.26 6.88
C GLY A 87 14.22 15.64 5.80
N GLN A 88 14.28 14.30 5.71
CA GLN A 88 15.17 13.59 4.80
C GLN A 88 14.47 13.08 3.54
N ILE A 89 13.15 13.24 3.44
CA ILE A 89 12.38 12.77 2.29
C ILE A 89 12.01 13.93 1.36
N GLU A 90 12.16 13.71 0.07
CA GLU A 90 11.85 14.68 -0.98
C GLU A 90 10.52 14.40 -1.67
N ALA A 91 9.99 13.18 -1.54
CA ALA A 91 8.70 12.77 -2.08
C ALA A 91 8.12 11.60 -1.27
N LEU A 92 6.82 11.43 -1.32
CA LEU A 92 6.10 10.36 -0.62
C LEU A 92 5.21 9.60 -1.60
N ALA A 93 5.43 8.28 -1.71
CA ALA A 93 4.57 7.38 -2.46
C ALA A 93 3.76 6.52 -1.47
N LEU A 94 2.44 6.56 -1.56
CA LEU A 94 1.53 5.90 -0.64
C LEU A 94 0.56 4.96 -1.40
N SER A 95 0.17 3.87 -0.76
CA SER A 95 -0.92 3.01 -1.21
C SER A 95 -1.86 2.76 -0.03
N GLY A 96 -3.13 3.06 -0.23
CA GLY A 96 -4.17 2.95 0.78
C GLY A 96 -5.46 3.65 0.34
N ASP A 97 -6.26 4.08 1.28
CA ASP A 97 -7.53 4.76 1.04
C ASP A 97 -7.60 6.15 1.73
N ASP A 98 -8.80 6.75 1.78
CA ASP A 98 -8.99 8.10 2.35
C ASP A 98 -8.60 8.25 3.82
N ARG A 99 -8.36 7.16 4.55
CA ARG A 99 -7.80 7.19 5.91
C ARG A 99 -6.37 7.72 5.95
N LEU A 100 -5.67 7.75 4.83
CA LEU A 100 -4.35 8.37 4.71
C LEU A 100 -4.39 9.90 4.72
N LEU A 101 -5.57 10.53 4.70
CA LEU A 101 -5.73 11.99 4.63
C LEU A 101 -4.87 12.77 5.65
N PRO A 102 -4.74 12.36 6.93
CA PRO A 102 -3.88 13.09 7.87
C PRO A 102 -2.42 13.18 7.41
N LEU A 103 -1.88 12.08 6.89
CA LEU A 103 -0.50 12.03 6.38
C LEU A 103 -0.35 12.81 5.07
N VAL A 104 -1.31 12.64 4.17
CA VAL A 104 -1.35 13.37 2.88
C VAL A 104 -1.42 14.88 3.12
N ALA A 105 -2.29 15.33 4.02
CA ALA A 105 -2.42 16.75 4.36
C ALA A 105 -1.14 17.33 4.99
N ALA A 106 -0.49 16.57 5.87
CA ALA A 106 0.76 17.01 6.49
C ALA A 106 1.91 17.14 5.48
N ALA A 107 2.06 16.17 4.58
CA ALA A 107 3.07 16.23 3.52
C ALA A 107 2.79 17.39 2.54
N HIS A 108 1.53 17.57 2.16
CA HIS A 108 1.12 18.69 1.31
C HIS A 108 1.44 20.05 1.96
N ALA A 109 1.14 20.20 3.26
CA ALA A 109 1.45 21.44 4.01
C ALA A 109 2.96 21.73 4.09
N GLN A 110 3.81 20.71 4.02
CA GLN A 110 5.27 20.84 3.98
C GLN A 110 5.82 21.01 2.55
N GLY A 111 4.97 21.03 1.53
CA GLY A 111 5.38 21.14 0.14
C GLY A 111 6.04 19.87 -0.41
N ILE A 112 5.88 18.72 0.26
CA ILE A 112 6.43 17.44 -0.16
C ILE A 112 5.49 16.82 -1.22
N PRO A 113 5.98 16.53 -2.44
CA PRO A 113 5.18 15.89 -3.47
C PRO A 113 4.69 14.51 -3.03
N ILE A 114 3.42 14.21 -3.33
CA ILE A 114 2.77 12.96 -2.95
C ILE A 114 2.22 12.28 -4.20
N ALA A 115 2.49 10.98 -4.33
CA ALA A 115 1.83 10.11 -5.28
C ALA A 115 1.05 9.02 -4.56
N LEU A 116 -0.18 8.78 -4.98
CA LEU A 116 -0.97 7.63 -4.56
C LEU A 116 -0.84 6.53 -5.61
N ILE A 117 -0.18 5.43 -5.26
CA ILE A 117 0.04 4.28 -6.13
C ILE A 117 -0.85 3.14 -5.67
N ALA A 118 -1.69 2.61 -6.55
CA ALA A 118 -2.66 1.56 -6.25
C ALA A 118 -3.61 1.94 -5.09
N HIS A 119 -4.18 3.14 -5.16
CA HIS A 119 -5.11 3.64 -4.14
C HIS A 119 -6.54 3.12 -4.32
N SER A 120 -7.32 3.19 -3.25
CA SER A 120 -8.77 2.97 -3.22
C SER A 120 -9.53 4.16 -2.63
N CYS A 121 -8.99 5.37 -2.79
CA CYS A 121 -9.66 6.59 -2.38
C CYS A 121 -10.94 6.84 -3.20
N GLN A 122 -11.91 7.53 -2.60
CA GLN A 122 -13.12 7.96 -3.30
C GLN A 122 -12.76 8.92 -4.45
N PRO A 123 -13.44 8.84 -5.62
CA PRO A 123 -13.10 9.62 -6.81
C PRO A 123 -13.01 11.13 -6.56
N ASP A 124 -13.88 11.66 -5.70
CA ASP A 124 -13.91 13.09 -5.32
C ASP A 124 -13.39 13.34 -3.91
N GLY A 125 -12.70 12.35 -3.34
CA GLY A 125 -12.20 12.36 -1.98
C GLY A 125 -11.13 13.44 -1.75
N PRO A 126 -10.96 13.88 -0.49
CA PRO A 126 -10.01 14.95 -0.15
C PRO A 126 -8.56 14.55 -0.41
N CYS A 127 -8.20 13.27 -0.31
CA CYS A 127 -6.85 12.79 -0.61
C CYS A 127 -6.45 13.10 -2.05
N LEU A 128 -7.33 12.83 -3.02
CA LEU A 128 -7.04 13.02 -4.44
C LEU A 128 -6.83 14.51 -4.82
N LYS A 129 -7.38 15.43 -4.04
CA LYS A 129 -7.22 16.89 -4.27
C LYS A 129 -5.85 17.42 -3.83
N LEU A 130 -5.13 16.68 -3.01
CA LEU A 130 -3.88 17.12 -2.40
C LEU A 130 -2.65 16.45 -3.01
N VAL A 131 -2.84 15.47 -3.91
CA VAL A 131 -1.73 14.70 -4.48
C VAL A 131 -1.39 15.15 -5.90
N SER A 132 -0.14 14.98 -6.28
CA SER A 132 0.35 15.32 -7.62
C SER A 132 0.08 14.24 -8.65
N ASN A 133 -0.08 12.99 -8.21
CA ASN A 133 -0.33 11.83 -9.06
C ASN A 133 -1.12 10.77 -8.29
N ALA A 134 -2.08 10.13 -8.98
CA ALA A 134 -2.91 9.09 -8.39
C ALA A 134 -3.23 8.00 -9.43
N GLU A 135 -2.95 6.75 -9.06
CA GLU A 135 -3.21 5.57 -9.88
C GLU A 135 -4.05 4.57 -9.06
N PRO A 136 -5.24 4.15 -9.54
CA PRO A 136 -6.13 3.28 -8.78
C PRO A 136 -5.58 1.86 -8.63
N ALA A 137 -6.01 1.14 -7.60
CA ALA A 137 -5.61 -0.25 -7.33
C ALA A 137 -5.90 -1.19 -8.51
N ALA A 138 -6.96 -0.93 -9.28
CA ALA A 138 -7.31 -1.71 -10.46
C ALA A 138 -6.19 -1.74 -11.52
N ALA A 139 -5.39 -0.68 -11.64
CA ALA A 139 -4.27 -0.61 -12.57
C ALA A 139 -3.14 -1.61 -12.22
N PHE A 140 -3.08 -2.07 -10.97
CA PHE A 140 -2.06 -2.99 -10.46
C PHE A 140 -2.59 -4.39 -10.15
N ALA A 141 -3.85 -4.68 -10.47
CA ALA A 141 -4.44 -6.01 -10.34
C ALA A 141 -3.95 -6.94 -11.45
N ARG A 142 -3.61 -8.18 -11.09
CA ARG A 142 -3.37 -9.26 -12.07
C ARG A 142 -4.19 -10.49 -11.71
N ALA A 143 -4.72 -11.19 -12.72
CA ALA A 143 -5.35 -12.48 -12.51
C ALA A 143 -4.31 -13.50 -12.02
N MET A 144 -4.68 -14.31 -11.03
CA MET A 144 -3.82 -15.38 -10.54
C MET A 144 -3.69 -16.48 -11.60
N LYS A 145 -2.46 -16.93 -11.90
CA LYS A 145 -2.24 -18.03 -12.82
C LYS A 145 -2.82 -19.32 -12.23
N ARG A 146 -3.39 -20.19 -13.11
CA ARG A 146 -4.03 -21.45 -12.72
C ARG A 146 -3.12 -22.38 -11.92
N SER A 147 -1.79 -22.31 -12.11
CA SER A 147 -0.79 -23.05 -11.36
C SER A 147 -0.58 -22.52 -9.93
N GLU A 148 -0.82 -21.24 -9.69
CA GLU A 148 -0.71 -20.61 -8.36
C GLU A 148 -1.94 -20.93 -7.50
N ARG A 149 -3.11 -21.18 -8.11
CA ARG A 149 -4.36 -21.58 -7.43
C ARG A 149 -4.23 -22.91 -6.68
N TYR A 150 -3.44 -23.83 -7.20
CA TYR A 150 -3.29 -25.18 -6.61
C TYR A 150 -2.34 -25.22 -5.40
N ARG A 151 -1.55 -24.18 -5.18
CA ARG A 151 -0.57 -24.10 -4.09
C ARG A 151 -1.11 -23.46 -2.81
N ARG A 152 -2.25 -22.79 -2.85
CA ARG A 152 -2.85 -22.26 -1.62
C ARG A 152 -3.50 -23.40 -0.86
N PRO A 153 -3.05 -23.69 0.39
CA PRO A 153 -3.81 -24.57 1.25
C PRO A 153 -5.19 -23.94 1.45
N THR A 154 -6.24 -24.69 1.15
CA THR A 154 -7.58 -24.35 1.62
C THR A 154 -7.47 -24.19 3.12
N SER A 155 -7.56 -22.97 3.64
CA SER A 155 -7.66 -22.75 5.07
C SER A 155 -8.92 -23.49 5.51
N ALA A 156 -8.71 -24.65 6.13
CA ALA A 156 -9.77 -25.35 6.81
C ALA A 156 -10.36 -24.42 7.86
N ALA A 157 -11.66 -24.30 7.81
CA ALA A 157 -12.49 -23.53 8.73
C ALA A 157 -12.18 -23.86 10.18
#